data_dba3a0aecc5bfdf3b1c0609052e8d443
#
_entry.id   dba3a0aecc5bfdf3b1c0609052e8d443
#
_cell.length_a   1.000
_cell.length_b   1.000
_cell.length_c   1.000
_cell.angle_alpha   90.00
_cell.angle_beta   90.00
_cell.angle_gamma   90.00
#
_symmetry.space_group_name_H-M   'P 1'
#
loop_
_entity.id
_entity.type
_entity.pdbx_description
1 polymer ?
#
loop_
_entity_poly.entity_id
_entity_poly.type
_entity_poly.pdbx_seq_one_letter_code
_entity_poly.pdbx_strand_id
1 'polypeptide(L)'
;EDEILREIGRVTAILHNNGMAHLDYGRGNILFENIGGKIHIELVDLNRMYFGPLDITKGCKNLERLPATPRMHKMLAGEYAKWRNLNPDKCLELIKKFRSTQPGKIDNLY
;
A
#
# COMPACT_ATOMS: atom_id res chain seq x y z
N GLU A 1 -15.92 0.84 2.37
CA GLU A 1 -14.69 0.02 2.42
C GLU A 1 -13.82 0.24 1.18
N ASP A 2 -14.43 0.18 0.00
CA ASP A 2 -13.69 0.39 -1.24
C ASP A 2 -13.07 1.80 -1.28
N GLU A 3 -13.78 2.79 -0.77
CA GLU A 3 -13.27 4.16 -0.69
C GLU A 3 -12.03 4.25 0.19
N ILE A 4 -12.03 3.50 1.30
CA ILE A 4 -10.88 3.46 2.21
C ILE A 4 -9.68 2.85 1.51
N LEU A 5 -9.89 1.76 0.79
CA LEU A 5 -8.80 1.09 0.05
C LEU A 5 -8.22 2.01 -1.03
N ARG A 6 -9.07 2.71 -1.77
CA ARG A 6 -8.62 3.65 -2.77
C ARG A 6 -7.82 4.79 -2.16
N GLU A 7 -8.29 5.30 -1.03
CA GLU A 7 -7.59 6.40 -0.36
C GLU A 7 -6.23 5.96 0.19
N ILE A 8 -6.14 4.76 0.74
CA ILE A 8 -4.85 4.19 1.17
C ILE A 8 -3.90 4.07 -0.03
N GLY A 9 -4.40 3.58 -1.15
CA GLY A 9 -3.60 3.46 -2.37
C GLY A 9 -3.10 4.83 -2.85
N ARG A 10 -3.97 5.83 -2.85
CA ARG A 10 -3.63 7.19 -3.27
C ARG A 10 -2.57 7.81 -2.34
N VAL A 11 -2.79 7.72 -1.04
CA VAL A 11 -1.87 8.30 -0.05
C VAL A 11 -0.51 7.62 -0.14
N THR A 12 -0.48 6.30 -0.27
CA THR A 12 0.76 5.54 -0.42
C THR A 12 1.51 5.99 -1.67
N ALA A 13 0.79 6.15 -2.78
CA ALA A 13 1.39 6.60 -4.03
C ALA A 13 2.00 7.99 -3.88
N ILE A 14 1.30 8.90 -3.22
CA ILE A 14 1.79 10.27 -3.01
C ILE A 14 3.05 10.26 -2.15
N LEU A 15 3.07 9.46 -1.08
CA LEU A 15 4.27 9.32 -0.25
C LEU A 15 5.44 8.82 -1.09
N HIS A 16 5.23 7.76 -1.85
CA HIS A 16 6.29 7.18 -2.68
C HIS A 16 6.77 8.14 -3.76
N ASN A 17 5.85 8.90 -4.35
CA ASN A 17 6.22 9.93 -5.33
C ASN A 17 7.10 11.03 -4.72
N ASN A 18 7.00 11.21 -3.40
CA ASN A 18 7.81 12.19 -2.68
C ASN A 18 9.01 11.56 -1.98
N GLY A 19 9.34 10.33 -2.32
CA GLY A 19 10.51 9.66 -1.79
C GLY A 19 10.39 9.25 -0.33
N MET A 20 9.19 8.93 0.13
CA MET A 20 8.93 8.53 1.51
C MET A 20 8.16 7.22 1.56
N ALA A 21 8.52 6.35 2.50
CA ALA A 21 7.77 5.13 2.76
C ALA A 21 7.81 4.82 4.25
N HIS A 22 6.69 4.31 4.77
CA HIS A 22 6.61 3.83 6.15
C HIS A 22 7.06 2.37 6.15
N LEU A 23 8.19 2.07 6.78
CA LEU A 23 8.76 0.73 6.76
C LEU A 23 7.99 -0.27 7.61
N ASP A 24 7.17 0.21 8.52
CA ASP A 24 6.30 -0.62 9.34
C ASP A 24 4.84 -0.41 8.93
N TYR A 25 4.60 -0.49 7.64
CA TYR A 25 3.30 -0.20 7.02
C TYR A 25 2.33 -1.33 7.32
N GLY A 26 1.40 -1.10 8.22
CA GLY A 26 0.48 -2.13 8.63
C GLY A 26 -0.74 -1.56 9.32
N ARG A 27 -1.65 -2.47 9.70
CA ARG A 27 -2.96 -2.13 10.24
C ARG A 27 -2.92 -1.17 11.42
N GLY A 28 -1.97 -1.38 12.33
CA GLY A 28 -1.88 -0.56 13.54
C GLY A 28 -1.31 0.83 13.30
N ASN A 29 -0.68 1.06 12.14
CA ASN A 29 -0.02 2.32 11.85
C ASN A 29 -0.72 3.13 10.78
N ILE A 30 -1.85 2.64 10.30
CA ILE A 30 -2.70 3.36 9.35
C ILE A 30 -4.05 3.54 9.98
N LEU A 31 -4.41 4.77 10.27
CA LEU A 31 -5.70 5.12 10.83
C LEU A 31 -6.55 5.80 9.77
N PHE A 32 -7.84 5.60 9.82
CA PHE A 32 -8.73 6.30 8.91
C PHE A 32 -9.95 6.80 9.64
N GLU A 33 -10.52 7.88 9.12
CA GLU A 33 -11.69 8.53 9.69
C GLU A 33 -12.52 9.10 8.56
N ASN A 34 -13.83 8.96 8.66
CA ASN A 34 -14.75 9.58 7.72
C ASN A 34 -15.24 10.90 8.31
N ILE A 35 -14.85 12.01 7.70
CA ILE A 35 -15.26 13.34 8.13
C ILE A 35 -16.02 13.99 6.99
N GLY A 36 -17.33 14.20 7.20
CA GLY A 36 -18.17 14.86 6.21
C GLY A 36 -18.20 14.15 4.86
N GLY A 37 -18.14 12.83 4.85
CA GLY A 37 -18.14 12.03 3.62
C GLY A 37 -16.79 11.83 2.98
N LYS A 38 -15.73 12.41 3.55
CA LYS A 38 -14.37 12.24 3.06
C LYS A 38 -13.57 11.32 3.97
N ILE A 39 -12.78 10.46 3.37
CA ILE A 39 -11.88 9.56 4.11
C ILE A 39 -10.57 10.28 4.34
N HIS A 40 -10.17 10.36 5.60
CA HIS A 40 -8.88 10.91 6.02
C HIS A 40 -7.99 9.77 6.50
N ILE A 41 -6.78 9.72 5.97
CA ILE A 41 -5.80 8.72 6.36
C ILE A 41 -4.71 9.39 7.18
N GLU A 42 -4.37 8.77 8.30
CA GLU A 42 -3.25 9.22 9.14
C GLU A 42 -2.28 8.06 9.32
N LEU A 43 -1.01 8.37 9.20
CA LEU A 43 0.05 7.42 9.51
C LEU A 43 0.61 7.76 10.88
N VAL A 44 0.77 6.73 11.71
CA VAL A 44 1.32 6.91 13.05
C VAL A 44 2.55 6.04 13.21
N ASP A 45 3.30 6.26 14.31
CA ASP A 45 4.53 5.54 14.60
C ASP A 45 5.57 5.71 13.49
N LEU A 46 5.97 6.95 13.27
CA LEU A 46 6.85 7.32 12.16
C LEU A 46 8.34 7.05 12.44
N ASN A 47 8.66 6.19 13.41
CA ASN A 47 10.04 5.88 13.77
C ASN A 47 10.79 5.13 12.67
N ARG A 48 10.07 4.48 11.77
CA ARG A 48 10.68 3.65 10.73
C ARG A 48 10.29 4.16 9.35
N MET A 49 10.68 5.39 9.07
CA MET A 49 10.46 5.97 7.75
C MET A 49 11.70 5.76 6.88
N TYR A 50 11.44 5.48 5.61
CA TYR A 50 12.45 5.48 4.57
C TYR A 50 12.34 6.78 3.79
N PHE A 51 13.47 7.39 3.49
CA PHE A 51 13.55 8.59 2.65
C PHE A 51 14.51 8.32 1.50
N GLY A 52 14.02 8.40 0.29
CA GLY A 52 14.80 8.13 -0.91
C GLY A 52 13.92 7.69 -2.07
N PRO A 53 14.53 7.40 -3.22
CA PRO A 53 13.75 6.99 -4.39
C PRO A 53 13.09 5.64 -4.17
N LEU A 54 11.86 5.52 -4.68
CA LEU A 54 11.09 4.29 -4.64
C LEU A 54 10.66 3.93 -6.06
N ASP A 55 11.33 2.94 -6.64
CA ASP A 55 10.91 2.39 -7.92
C ASP A 55 9.68 1.51 -7.72
N ILE A 56 9.15 0.96 -8.81
CA ILE A 56 7.95 0.13 -8.75
C ILE A 56 8.16 -1.08 -7.84
N THR A 57 9.34 -1.68 -7.84
CA THR A 57 9.62 -2.86 -7.04
C THR A 57 9.64 -2.54 -5.56
N LYS A 58 10.35 -1.50 -5.15
CA LYS A 58 10.39 -1.07 -3.75
C LYS A 58 9.03 -0.61 -3.27
N GLY A 59 8.31 0.12 -4.11
CA GLY A 59 6.99 0.62 -3.77
C GLY A 59 6.00 -0.50 -3.54
N CYS A 60 5.96 -1.48 -4.43
CA CYS A 60 5.05 -2.62 -4.30
C CYS A 60 5.43 -3.52 -3.13
N LYS A 61 6.71 -3.63 -2.82
CA LYS A 61 7.16 -4.37 -1.63
C LYS A 61 6.64 -3.71 -0.36
N ASN A 62 6.67 -2.38 -0.31
CA ASN A 62 6.11 -1.63 0.82
C ASN A 62 4.60 -1.81 0.91
N LEU A 63 3.91 -1.70 -0.22
CA LEU A 63 2.46 -1.84 -0.28
C LEU A 63 1.99 -3.24 0.11
N GLU A 64 2.77 -4.28 -0.20
CA GLU A 64 2.47 -5.66 0.14
C GLU A 64 2.40 -5.89 1.65
N ARG A 65 3.07 -5.07 2.44
CA ARG A 65 3.07 -5.23 3.89
C ARG A 65 1.69 -5.02 4.51
N LEU A 66 0.79 -4.37 3.80
CA LEU A 66 -0.58 -4.18 4.29
C LEU A 66 -1.30 -5.53 4.33
N PRO A 67 -1.92 -5.88 5.47
CA PRO A 67 -2.70 -7.11 5.55
C PRO A 67 -3.98 -6.97 4.75
N ALA A 68 -4.07 -7.69 3.66
CA ALA A 68 -5.19 -7.54 2.73
C ALA A 68 -5.46 -8.85 2.00
N THR A 69 -6.71 -9.02 1.59
CA THR A 69 -7.10 -10.13 0.72
C THR A 69 -6.61 -9.85 -0.71
N PRO A 70 -6.61 -10.87 -1.59
CA PRO A 70 -6.25 -10.65 -2.99
C PRO A 70 -7.10 -9.57 -3.66
N ARG A 71 -8.41 -9.52 -3.37
CA ARG A 71 -9.29 -8.49 -3.91
C ARG A 71 -8.88 -7.10 -3.45
N MET A 72 -8.57 -6.98 -2.15
CA MET A 72 -8.14 -5.71 -1.59
C MET A 72 -6.81 -5.26 -2.19
N HIS A 73 -5.87 -6.16 -2.35
CA HIS A 73 -4.59 -5.85 -2.98
C HIS A 73 -4.77 -5.40 -4.42
N LYS A 74 -5.72 -5.99 -5.14
CA LYS A 74 -6.00 -5.57 -6.51
C LYS A 74 -6.49 -4.13 -6.56
N MET A 75 -7.36 -3.74 -5.63
CA MET A 75 -7.86 -2.38 -5.55
C MET A 75 -6.75 -1.40 -5.16
N LEU A 76 -5.96 -1.78 -4.16
CA LEU A 76 -4.81 -0.96 -3.73
C LEU A 76 -3.83 -0.75 -4.89
N ALA A 77 -3.49 -1.83 -5.58
CA ALA A 77 -2.57 -1.79 -6.71
C ALA A 77 -3.10 -0.90 -7.85
N GLY A 78 -4.39 -1.00 -8.13
CA GLY A 78 -5.01 -0.19 -9.18
C GLY A 78 -4.92 1.29 -8.91
N GLU A 79 -5.31 1.68 -7.69
CA GLU A 79 -5.27 3.09 -7.31
C GLU A 79 -3.83 3.60 -7.17
N TYR A 80 -2.98 2.81 -6.55
CA TYR A 80 -1.56 3.14 -6.41
C TYR A 80 -0.90 3.38 -7.76
N ALA A 81 -1.13 2.48 -8.73
CA ALA A 81 -0.57 2.59 -10.06
C ALA A 81 -1.07 3.85 -10.78
N LYS A 82 -2.35 4.14 -10.61
CA LYS A 82 -2.97 5.34 -11.20
C LYS A 82 -2.24 6.61 -10.77
N TRP A 83 -1.99 6.76 -9.47
CA TRP A 83 -1.38 7.98 -8.93
C TRP A 83 0.13 8.05 -9.14
N ARG A 84 0.78 6.93 -9.47
CA ARG A 84 2.20 6.88 -9.80
C ARG A 84 2.46 6.72 -11.29
N ASN A 85 1.41 6.66 -12.10
CA ASN A 85 1.53 6.47 -13.54
C ASN A 85 2.28 5.18 -13.88
N LEU A 86 1.90 4.10 -13.21
CA LEU A 86 2.49 2.77 -13.39
C LEU A 86 1.45 1.82 -13.96
N ASN A 87 1.92 0.65 -14.40
CA ASN A 87 1.02 -0.41 -14.89
C ASN A 87 0.40 -1.16 -13.71
N PRO A 88 -0.93 -1.16 -13.56
CA PRO A 88 -1.58 -1.80 -12.42
C PRO A 88 -1.38 -3.31 -12.36
N ASP A 89 -1.32 -3.98 -13.50
CA ASP A 89 -1.10 -5.43 -13.54
C ASP A 89 0.30 -5.78 -13.07
N LYS A 90 1.28 -4.96 -13.40
CA LYS A 90 2.66 -5.16 -12.95
C LYS A 90 2.76 -4.93 -11.45
N CYS A 91 2.09 -3.92 -10.93
CA CYS A 91 2.05 -3.68 -9.49
C CYS A 91 1.45 -4.87 -8.74
N LEU A 92 0.33 -5.38 -9.22
CA LEU A 92 -0.31 -6.54 -8.58
C LEU A 92 0.57 -7.78 -8.65
N GLU A 93 1.22 -8.01 -9.79
CA GLU A 93 2.15 -9.13 -9.96
C GLU A 93 3.27 -9.08 -8.92
N LEU A 94 3.85 -7.89 -8.72
CA LEU A 94 4.91 -7.72 -7.73
C LEU A 94 4.41 -7.92 -6.31
N ILE A 95 3.23 -7.41 -5.99
CA ILE A 95 2.63 -7.60 -4.66
C ILE A 95 2.45 -9.09 -4.37
N LYS A 96 1.92 -9.85 -5.32
CA LYS A 96 1.75 -11.29 -5.18
C LYS A 96 3.08 -12.01 -5.00
N LYS A 97 4.07 -11.61 -5.77
CA LYS A 97 5.41 -12.19 -5.67
C LYS A 97 6.01 -12.00 -4.28
N PHE A 98 5.96 -10.78 -3.77
CA PHE A 98 6.52 -10.49 -2.44
C PHE A 98 5.72 -11.17 -1.34
N ARG A 99 4.40 -11.25 -1.48
CA ARG A 99 3.57 -11.88 -0.48
C ARG A 99 3.87 -13.37 -0.37
N SER A 100 4.09 -14.04 -1.48
CA SER A 100 4.36 -15.48 -1.49
C SER A 100 5.71 -15.84 -0.87
N THR A 101 6.62 -14.86 -0.74
CA THR A 101 7.96 -15.10 -0.18
C THR A 101 8.08 -14.71 1.29
N GLN A 102 7.00 -14.21 1.92
CA GLN A 102 7.04 -13.77 3.30
C GLN A 102 6.79 -14.93 4.26
N PRO A 103 7.77 -15.25 5.13
CA PRO A 103 7.57 -16.34 6.11
C PRO A 103 6.41 -16.01 7.06
N GLY A 104 5.63 -17.03 7.41
CA GLY A 104 4.56 -16.90 8.38
C GLY A 104 3.30 -16.25 7.87
N LYS A 105 3.25 -15.87 6.61
CA LYS A 105 2.03 -15.34 6.02
C LYS A 105 1.12 -16.48 5.56
N ILE A 106 -0.18 -16.23 5.61
CA ILE A 106 -1.17 -17.19 5.14
C ILE A 106 -1.32 -17.00 3.63
N ASP A 107 -0.71 -17.88 2.88
CA ASP A 107 -0.66 -17.74 1.42
C ASP A 107 -1.84 -18.35 0.70
N ASN A 108 -2.71 -19.07 1.41
CA ASN A 108 -3.88 -19.67 0.79
C ASN A 108 -4.93 -18.65 0.34
N LEU A 109 -4.70 -17.36 0.61
CA LEU A 109 -5.52 -16.28 0.07
C LEU A 109 -5.20 -16.00 -1.40
N TYR A 110 -4.05 -16.43 -1.83
CA TYR A 110 -3.60 -16.32 -3.19
C TYR A 110 -3.48 -17.72 -3.79
#